data_3aca1823074de7b92e8dba73ef8f6eb7
#
_entry.id   3aca1823074de7b92e8dba73ef8f6eb7
#
_cell.length_a   1.000
_cell.length_b   1.000
_cell.length_c   1.000
_cell.angle_alpha   90.00
_cell.angle_beta   90.00
_cell.angle_gamma   90.00
#
_symmetry.space_group_name_H-M   'P 1'
#
loop_
_entity.id
_entity.type
_entity.pdbx_description
1 polymer ?
#
loop_
_entity_poly.entity_id
_entity_poly.type
_entity_poly.pdbx_seq_one_letter_code
_entity_poly.pdbx_strand_id
1 'polypeptide(L)'
;MVRKRQAEIMRRWIALAGRNPVEFFAELLCIRRPNMSSFAHLLDSADTYALPRPAVDLLRKINSDPDADRIELLMQFVASSVHPDYVFNISMLSVLPAEYKAAVTAYFVMFVSGELTLPQQATILRMVGLYLADSARSRTGH
;
A
#
# COMPACT_ATOMS: atom_id res chain seq x y z
N MET A 1 -10.44 5.30 13.54
CA MET A 1 -10.25 3.98 12.89
C MET A 1 -8.89 3.87 12.20
N VAL A 2 -8.54 4.79 11.30
CA VAL A 2 -7.26 4.75 10.56
C VAL A 2 -6.04 4.80 11.48
N ARG A 3 -6.03 5.61 12.53
CA ARG A 3 -4.92 5.74 13.48
C ARG A 3 -4.63 4.45 14.26
N LYS A 4 -5.68 3.71 14.68
CA LYS A 4 -5.51 2.43 15.39
C LYS A 4 -4.88 1.37 14.50
N ARG A 5 -5.28 1.35 13.23
CA ARG A 5 -4.79 0.40 12.24
C ARG A 5 -3.33 0.62 11.90
N GLN A 6 -2.93 1.87 11.73
CA GLN A 6 -1.54 2.24 11.48
C GLN A 6 -0.64 1.89 12.67
N ALA A 7 -1.09 2.15 13.89
CA ALA A 7 -0.34 1.80 15.09
C ALA A 7 -0.20 0.28 15.25
N GLU A 8 -1.20 -0.49 14.84
CA GLU A 8 -1.15 -1.95 14.87
C GLU A 8 -0.17 -2.50 13.84
N ILE A 9 -0.20 -1.98 12.61
CA ILE A 9 0.76 -2.34 11.57
C ILE A 9 2.18 -2.04 12.03
N MET A 10 2.42 -0.87 12.60
CA MET A 10 3.73 -0.47 13.11
C MET A 10 4.22 -1.40 14.23
N ARG A 11 3.33 -1.76 15.17
CA ARG A 11 3.66 -2.72 16.24
C ARG A 11 4.03 -4.09 15.67
N ARG A 12 3.33 -4.56 14.66
CA ARG A 12 3.64 -5.82 13.97
C ARG A 12 5.00 -5.77 13.29
N TRP A 13 5.32 -4.67 12.61
CA TRP A 13 6.62 -4.48 11.98
C TRP A 13 7.77 -4.51 12.99
N ILE A 14 7.62 -3.79 14.11
CA ILE A 14 8.61 -3.76 15.18
C ILE A 14 8.78 -5.16 15.79
N ALA A 15 7.68 -5.87 16.03
CA ALA A 15 7.72 -7.23 16.55
C ALA A 15 8.40 -8.21 15.59
N LEU A 16 8.13 -8.10 14.28
CA LEU A 16 8.74 -8.95 13.25
C LEU A 16 10.25 -8.72 13.11
N ALA A 17 10.71 -7.47 13.23
CA ALA A 17 12.13 -7.13 13.12
C ALA A 17 13.00 -7.75 14.22
N GLY A 18 12.41 -8.11 15.38
CA GLY A 18 13.12 -8.74 16.51
C GLY A 18 12.95 -10.24 16.64
N ARG A 19 12.30 -10.90 15.68
CA ARG A 19 11.95 -12.33 15.78
C ARG A 19 12.96 -13.26 15.12
N ASN A 20 12.96 -14.49 15.64
CA ASN A 20 13.67 -15.62 15.05
C ASN A 20 13.15 -15.93 13.63
N PRO A 21 14.01 -16.22 12.63
CA PRO A 21 13.59 -16.55 11.27
C PRO A 21 12.52 -17.65 11.15
N VAL A 22 12.52 -18.63 12.05
CA VAL A 22 11.54 -19.73 12.04
C VAL A 22 10.14 -19.22 12.40
N GLU A 23 10.03 -18.34 13.39
CA GLU A 23 8.76 -17.72 13.78
C GLU A 23 8.25 -16.78 12.70
N PHE A 24 9.15 -16.06 12.04
CA PHE A 24 8.84 -15.20 10.91
C PHE A 24 8.19 -15.99 9.76
N PHE A 25 8.76 -17.13 9.40
CA PHE A 25 8.20 -18.00 8.37
C PHE A 25 6.84 -18.59 8.76
N ALA A 26 6.67 -19.00 10.02
CA ALA A 26 5.40 -19.52 10.50
C ALA A 26 4.29 -18.46 10.42
N GLU A 27 4.58 -17.21 10.76
CA GLU A 27 3.62 -16.10 10.64
C GLU A 27 3.33 -15.75 9.19
N LEU A 28 4.31 -15.75 8.30
CA LEU A 28 4.09 -15.54 6.86
C LEU A 28 3.14 -16.57 6.25
N LEU A 29 3.21 -17.83 6.70
CA LEU A 29 2.32 -18.90 6.26
C LEU A 29 0.90 -18.74 6.81
N CYS A 30 0.73 -18.08 7.96
CA CYS A 30 -0.56 -17.83 8.59
C CYS A 30 -1.24 -16.54 8.08
N ILE A 31 -0.48 -15.61 7.50
CA ILE A 31 -1.03 -14.37 6.94
C ILE A 31 -1.59 -14.68 5.55
N ARG A 32 -2.91 -14.74 5.44
CA ARG A 32 -3.58 -14.80 4.15
C ARG A 32 -3.26 -13.52 3.37
N ARG A 33 -2.57 -13.70 2.25
CA ARG A 33 -2.36 -12.60 1.31
C ARG A 33 -3.74 -12.12 0.83
N PRO A 34 -4.04 -10.80 0.91
CA PRO A 34 -5.28 -10.27 0.37
C PRO A 34 -5.40 -10.63 -1.11
N ASN A 35 -6.62 -10.82 -1.57
CA ASN A 35 -6.85 -11.09 -2.98
C ASN A 35 -6.49 -9.84 -3.81
N MET A 36 -5.35 -9.91 -4.47
CA MET A 36 -4.83 -8.83 -5.32
C MET A 36 -5.28 -8.93 -6.77
N SER A 37 -6.14 -9.90 -7.12
CA SER A 37 -6.50 -10.16 -8.51
C SER A 37 -7.18 -8.95 -9.18
N SER A 38 -8.08 -8.28 -8.49
CA SER A 38 -8.75 -7.08 -9.01
C SER A 38 -7.79 -5.91 -9.18
N PHE A 39 -6.88 -5.74 -8.21
CA PHE A 39 -5.84 -4.72 -8.29
C PHE A 39 -4.88 -4.98 -9.45
N ALA A 40 -4.40 -6.21 -9.60
CA ALA A 40 -3.52 -6.60 -10.70
C ALA A 40 -4.18 -6.39 -12.06
N HIS A 41 -5.46 -6.73 -12.18
CA HIS A 41 -6.22 -6.51 -13.42
C HIS A 41 -6.31 -5.03 -13.78
N LEU A 42 -6.60 -4.16 -12.81
CA LEU A 42 -6.65 -2.72 -13.03
C LEU A 42 -5.26 -2.14 -13.35
N LEU A 43 -4.22 -2.69 -12.74
CA LEU A 43 -2.84 -2.28 -12.99
C LEU A 43 -2.42 -2.52 -14.45
N ASP A 44 -2.95 -3.56 -15.07
CA ASP A 44 -2.70 -3.88 -16.48
C ASP A 44 -3.67 -3.17 -17.45
N SER A 45 -4.60 -2.37 -16.94
CA SER A 45 -5.54 -1.62 -17.78
C SER A 45 -4.88 -0.44 -18.50
N ALA A 46 -5.52 0.03 -19.57
CA ALA A 46 -5.07 1.19 -20.33
C ALA A 46 -5.00 2.47 -19.45
N ASP A 47 -5.90 2.60 -18.47
CA ASP A 47 -5.95 3.76 -17.59
C ASP A 47 -4.67 3.89 -16.76
N THR A 48 -4.05 2.77 -16.39
CA THR A 48 -2.79 2.76 -15.63
C THR A 48 -1.64 3.32 -16.46
N TYR A 49 -1.62 3.06 -17.77
CA TYR A 49 -0.57 3.59 -18.66
C TYR A 49 -0.62 5.12 -18.79
N ALA A 50 -1.76 5.73 -18.50
CA ALA A 50 -1.92 7.18 -18.50
C ALA A 50 -1.38 7.85 -17.22
N LEU A 51 -1.03 7.07 -16.18
CA LEU A 51 -0.48 7.59 -14.95
C LEU A 51 0.98 8.00 -15.09
N PRO A 52 1.46 8.99 -14.31
CA PRO A 52 2.88 9.30 -14.25
C PRO A 52 3.70 8.07 -13.84
N ARG A 53 4.91 7.98 -14.36
CA ARG A 53 5.79 6.83 -14.13
C ARG A 53 6.03 6.50 -12.65
N PRO A 54 6.31 7.49 -11.76
CA PRO A 54 6.49 7.16 -10.34
C PRO A 54 5.27 6.50 -9.70
N ALA A 55 4.06 6.85 -10.13
CA ALA A 55 2.82 6.21 -9.66
C ALA A 55 2.75 4.77 -10.14
N VAL A 56 3.00 4.52 -11.41
CA VAL A 56 3.00 3.15 -11.97
C VAL A 56 4.06 2.28 -11.31
N ASP A 57 5.25 2.81 -11.13
CA ASP A 57 6.36 2.07 -10.51
C ASP A 57 6.03 1.66 -9.08
N LEU A 58 5.46 2.57 -8.28
CA LEU A 58 5.06 2.26 -6.91
C LEU A 58 3.93 1.23 -6.88
N LEU A 59 2.90 1.39 -7.70
CA LEU A 59 1.76 0.46 -7.75
C LEU A 59 2.20 -0.95 -8.17
N ARG A 60 3.09 -1.05 -9.14
CA ARG A 60 3.66 -2.35 -9.55
C ARG A 60 4.49 -2.98 -8.45
N LYS A 61 5.26 -2.19 -7.73
CA LYS A 61 6.05 -2.67 -6.60
C LYS A 61 5.15 -3.20 -5.49
N ILE A 62 4.06 -2.51 -5.18
CA ILE A 62 3.04 -2.97 -4.24
C ILE A 62 2.44 -4.31 -4.71
N ASN A 63 2.10 -4.43 -6.00
CA ASN A 63 1.50 -5.63 -6.55
C ASN A 63 2.42 -6.86 -6.44
N SER A 64 3.72 -6.66 -6.51
CA SER A 64 4.72 -7.75 -6.44
C SER A 64 5.20 -8.05 -5.02
N ASP A 65 4.76 -7.30 -4.01
CA ASP A 65 5.22 -7.47 -2.64
C ASP A 65 4.61 -8.71 -2.00
N PRO A 66 5.41 -9.61 -1.42
CA PRO A 66 4.88 -10.76 -0.68
C PRO A 66 4.38 -10.44 0.73
N ASP A 67 4.71 -9.27 1.28
CA ASP A 67 4.37 -8.90 2.65
C ASP A 67 3.04 -8.15 2.71
N ALA A 68 2.01 -8.79 3.26
CA ALA A 68 0.66 -8.24 3.35
C ALA A 68 0.58 -6.95 4.18
N ASP A 69 1.35 -6.86 5.26
CA ASP A 69 1.37 -5.66 6.12
C ASP A 69 2.00 -4.47 5.38
N ARG A 70 3.06 -4.71 4.62
CA ARG A 70 3.69 -3.67 3.80
C ARG A 70 2.79 -3.23 2.65
N ILE A 71 2.10 -4.16 2.00
CA ILE A 71 1.09 -3.84 0.98
C ILE A 71 0.04 -2.90 1.57
N GLU A 72 -0.52 -3.23 2.73
CA GLU A 72 -1.55 -2.40 3.36
C GLU A 72 -1.02 -1.02 3.74
N LEU A 73 0.18 -0.95 4.29
CA LEU A 73 0.83 0.32 4.62
C LEU A 73 0.96 1.22 3.38
N LEU A 74 1.47 0.67 2.29
CA LEU A 74 1.68 1.42 1.05
C LEU A 74 0.36 1.80 0.37
N MET A 75 -0.64 0.91 0.42
CA MET A 75 -1.98 1.22 -0.09
C MET A 75 -2.62 2.39 0.67
N GLN A 76 -2.48 2.43 2.00
CA GLN A 76 -2.98 3.55 2.80
C GLN A 76 -2.23 4.85 2.50
N PHE A 77 -0.92 4.77 2.30
CA PHE A 77 -0.13 5.92 1.89
C PHE A 77 -0.62 6.50 0.56
N VAL A 78 -0.76 5.65 -0.45
CA VAL A 78 -1.25 6.07 -1.77
C VAL A 78 -2.67 6.63 -1.69
N ALA A 79 -3.56 5.97 -0.96
CA ALA A 79 -4.94 6.46 -0.76
C ALA A 79 -4.98 7.84 -0.12
N SER A 80 -4.12 8.10 0.86
CA SER A 80 -4.06 9.40 1.53
C SER A 80 -3.62 10.54 0.61
N SER A 81 -2.90 10.22 -0.45
CA SER A 81 -2.47 11.23 -1.44
C SER A 81 -3.59 11.65 -2.40
N VAL A 82 -4.63 10.83 -2.56
CA VAL A 82 -5.69 11.05 -3.56
C VAL A 82 -7.08 11.26 -2.96
N HIS A 83 -7.25 11.07 -1.66
CA HIS A 83 -8.56 11.25 -1.02
C HIS A 83 -8.41 11.72 0.44
N PRO A 84 -9.15 12.78 0.85
CA PRO A 84 -8.98 13.38 2.18
C PRO A 84 -9.46 12.51 3.34
N ASP A 85 -10.32 11.52 3.10
CA ASP A 85 -10.81 10.63 4.15
C ASP A 85 -9.74 9.63 4.61
N TYR A 86 -8.68 9.43 3.83
CA TYR A 86 -7.57 8.57 4.20
C TYR A 86 -6.46 9.39 4.85
N VAL A 87 -6.18 9.08 6.10
CA VAL A 87 -5.13 9.75 6.88
C VAL A 87 -3.97 8.79 7.10
N PHE A 88 -2.76 9.23 6.80
CA PHE A 88 -1.56 8.43 6.91
C PHE A 88 -0.49 9.14 7.76
N ASN A 89 0.11 8.40 8.69
CA ASN A 89 1.24 8.91 9.46
C ASN A 89 2.54 8.67 8.68
N ILE A 90 3.10 9.73 8.15
CA ILE A 90 4.27 9.68 7.28
C ILE A 90 5.50 9.07 7.98
N SER A 91 5.58 9.14 9.31
CA SER A 91 6.69 8.54 10.06
C SER A 91 6.77 7.02 9.89
N MET A 92 5.67 6.38 9.52
CA MET A 92 5.63 4.93 9.27
C MET A 92 6.44 4.53 8.04
N LEU A 93 6.75 5.45 7.14
CA LEU A 93 7.58 5.18 5.97
C LEU A 93 9.05 4.91 6.34
N SER A 94 9.47 5.32 7.53
CA SER A 94 10.86 5.14 7.99
C SER A 94 11.27 3.67 8.15
N VAL A 95 10.30 2.77 8.36
CA VAL A 95 10.56 1.33 8.54
C VAL A 95 10.70 0.55 7.22
N LEU A 96 10.44 1.20 6.09
CA LEU A 96 10.50 0.54 4.78
C LEU A 96 11.95 0.22 4.38
N PRO A 97 12.17 -0.87 3.62
CA PRO A 97 13.46 -1.12 2.97
C PRO A 97 13.86 0.01 2.02
N ALA A 98 15.16 0.18 1.78
CA ALA A 98 15.70 1.28 0.98
C ALA A 98 15.08 1.39 -0.42
N GLU A 99 14.82 0.26 -1.09
CA GLU A 99 14.19 0.23 -2.41
C GLU A 99 12.76 0.77 -2.41
N TYR A 100 12.01 0.52 -1.33
CA TYR A 100 10.67 1.08 -1.16
C TYR A 100 10.71 2.55 -0.80
N LYS A 101 11.68 2.97 0.02
CA LYS A 101 11.88 4.39 0.32
C LYS A 101 12.14 5.21 -0.93
N ALA A 102 12.94 4.68 -1.86
CA ALA A 102 13.21 5.34 -3.13
C ALA A 102 11.94 5.49 -3.97
N ALA A 103 11.15 4.43 -4.09
CA ALA A 103 9.89 4.45 -4.84
C ALA A 103 8.86 5.41 -4.23
N VAL A 104 8.72 5.37 -2.91
CA VAL A 104 7.82 6.25 -2.16
C VAL A 104 8.25 7.71 -2.28
N THR A 105 9.54 8.00 -2.19
CA THR A 105 10.08 9.35 -2.37
C THR A 105 9.78 9.89 -3.76
N ALA A 106 9.99 9.10 -4.80
CA ALA A 106 9.68 9.48 -6.17
C ALA A 106 8.17 9.78 -6.34
N TYR A 107 7.32 8.96 -5.78
CA TYR A 107 5.88 9.17 -5.78
C TYR A 107 5.49 10.46 -5.03
N PHE A 108 6.05 10.68 -3.86
CA PHE A 108 5.78 11.86 -3.04
C PHE A 108 6.19 13.15 -3.76
N VAL A 109 7.36 13.18 -4.38
CA VAL A 109 7.84 14.34 -5.16
C VAL A 109 6.88 14.62 -6.33
N MET A 110 6.50 13.59 -7.07
CA MET A 110 5.52 13.70 -8.16
C MET A 110 4.19 14.29 -7.66
N PHE A 111 3.67 13.77 -6.57
CA PHE A 111 2.39 14.21 -5.99
C PHE A 111 2.47 15.67 -5.54
N VAL A 112 3.50 16.05 -4.78
CA VAL A 112 3.70 17.42 -4.27
C VAL A 112 3.93 18.42 -5.40
N SER A 113 4.53 17.98 -6.51
CA SER A 113 4.74 18.83 -7.69
C SER A 113 3.47 19.05 -8.52
N GLY A 114 2.35 18.44 -8.14
CA GLY A 114 1.07 18.63 -8.82
C GLY A 114 0.97 17.91 -10.18
N GLU A 115 1.75 16.87 -10.39
CA GLU A 115 1.74 16.12 -11.65
C GLU A 115 0.53 15.21 -11.84
N LEU A 116 -0.24 14.94 -10.76
CA LEU A 116 -1.46 14.13 -10.83
C LEU A 116 -2.67 15.00 -11.17
N THR A 117 -3.27 14.74 -12.33
CA THR A 117 -4.56 15.34 -12.71
C THR A 117 -5.71 14.70 -11.92
N LEU A 118 -6.86 15.35 -11.87
CA LEU A 118 -8.06 14.81 -11.21
C LEU A 118 -8.48 13.45 -11.75
N PRO A 119 -8.53 13.21 -13.08
CA PRO A 119 -8.82 11.88 -13.61
C PRO A 119 -7.80 10.82 -13.19
N GLN A 120 -6.52 11.17 -13.11
CA GLN A 120 -5.47 10.26 -12.65
C GLN A 120 -5.63 9.92 -11.17
N GLN A 121 -5.95 10.91 -10.34
CA GLN A 121 -6.27 10.69 -8.92
C GLN A 121 -7.47 9.76 -8.76
N ALA A 122 -8.51 9.93 -9.56
CA ALA A 122 -9.68 9.06 -9.55
C ALA A 122 -9.33 7.61 -9.94
N THR A 123 -8.45 7.43 -10.92
CA THR A 123 -7.96 6.10 -11.32
C THR A 123 -7.22 5.41 -10.17
N ILE A 124 -6.30 6.12 -9.53
CA ILE A 124 -5.54 5.60 -8.38
C ILE A 124 -6.48 5.26 -7.24
N LEU A 125 -7.41 6.15 -6.90
CA LEU A 125 -8.37 5.93 -5.82
C LEU A 125 -9.22 4.68 -6.06
N ARG A 126 -9.66 4.46 -7.30
CA ARG A 126 -10.43 3.26 -7.67
C ARG A 126 -9.64 1.99 -7.41
N MET A 127 -8.36 1.97 -7.78
CA MET A 127 -7.47 0.82 -7.58
C MET A 127 -7.25 0.52 -6.10
N VAL A 128 -6.79 1.50 -5.35
CA VAL A 128 -6.45 1.32 -3.92
C VAL A 128 -7.69 1.18 -3.05
N GLY A 129 -8.77 1.85 -3.41
CA GLY A 129 -10.04 1.77 -2.69
C GLY A 129 -10.67 0.39 -2.75
N LEU A 130 -10.63 -0.27 -3.90
CA LEU A 130 -11.09 -1.66 -4.03
C LEU A 130 -10.28 -2.61 -3.15
N TYR A 131 -8.97 -2.47 -3.14
CA TYR A 131 -8.11 -3.27 -2.27
C TYR A 131 -8.45 -3.07 -0.79
N LEU A 132 -8.56 -1.81 -0.35
CA LEU A 132 -8.84 -1.49 1.05
C LEU A 132 -10.23 -1.95 1.48
N ALA A 133 -11.22 -1.88 0.60
CA ALA A 133 -12.56 -2.40 0.85
C ALA A 133 -12.57 -3.92 1.01
N ASP A 134 -11.87 -4.64 0.13
CA ASP A 134 -11.76 -6.10 0.18
C ASP A 134 -10.99 -6.56 1.43
N SER A 135 -9.93 -5.86 1.79
CA SER A 135 -9.17 -6.12 3.01
C SER A 135 -10.04 -5.95 4.26
N ALA A 136 -10.88 -4.93 4.30
CA ALA A 136 -11.82 -4.71 5.40
C ALA A 136 -12.86 -5.82 5.51
N ARG A 137 -13.41 -6.29 4.39
CA ARG A 137 -14.38 -7.41 4.36
C ARG A 137 -13.77 -8.71 4.85
N SER A 138 -12.55 -9.01 4.44
CA SER A 138 -11.84 -10.23 4.86
C SER A 138 -11.62 -10.28 6.37
N ARG A 139 -11.51 -9.13 7.03
CA ARG A 139 -11.32 -9.05 8.48
C ARG A 139 -12.61 -9.11 9.27
N THR A 140 -13.74 -8.71 8.69
CA THR A 140 -15.05 -8.74 9.34
C THR A 140 -15.78 -10.06 9.15
N GLY A 141 -15.33 -10.91 8.24
CA GLY A 141 -15.89 -12.25 7.96
C GLY A 141 -15.48 -13.34 8.94
N HIS A 142 -14.88 -12.99 10.04
CA HIS A 142 -14.51 -13.87 11.14
C HIS A 142 -15.31 -13.48 12.39
#